data_2e5b4d2d4d72e1e54b49e9a805aa367b
#
_entry.id   2e5b4d2d4d72e1e54b49e9a805aa367b
#
_cell.length_a   1.000
_cell.length_b   1.000
_cell.length_c   1.000
_cell.angle_alpha   90.00
_cell.angle_beta   90.00
_cell.angle_gamma   90.00
#
_symmetry.space_group_name_H-M   'P 1'
#
loop_
_entity.id
_entity.type
_entity.pdbx_description
1 polymer ?
#
loop_
_entity_poly.entity_id
_entity_poly.type
_entity_poly.pdbx_seq_one_letter_code
_entity_poly.pdbx_strand_id
1 'polypeptide(L)'
;RTVLDQGYYKNGIYTAETDEELKRDIILSKEAGFNGARLHQKIFEPRFLYHCDKMGYLVFGESANAHLYYWDMNQLAPFLLEWQRAIKRDFNHPSIIGWCPLNETWDWDNKHQNDDFIRALYYSTKAMDTTRPCIGTSGNYQVVSDIYDLHDYLQTKEEFEKIYLAPTVEEMCENYDKMHEWVSKYQKSLDFKDM
;
A
#
# COMPACT_ATOMS: atom_id res chain seq x y z
N ARG A 1 5.66 10.52 -9.50
CA ARG A 1 4.19 10.29 -9.40
C ARG A 1 3.89 8.83 -9.67
N THR A 2 2.98 8.23 -8.89
CA THR A 2 2.54 6.85 -9.06
C THR A 2 1.04 6.80 -9.32
N VAL A 3 0.60 5.79 -10.04
CA VAL A 3 -0.82 5.46 -10.22
C VAL A 3 -1.18 4.29 -9.29
N LEU A 4 -2.42 4.20 -8.89
CA LEU A 4 -2.95 3.01 -8.24
C LEU A 4 -3.36 2.01 -9.31
N ASP A 5 -2.74 0.82 -9.30
CA ASP A 5 -2.97 -0.25 -10.28
C ASP A 5 -3.54 -1.49 -9.58
N GLN A 6 -4.74 -1.87 -9.97
CA GLN A 6 -5.43 -3.05 -9.42
C GLN A 6 -5.21 -4.33 -10.26
N GLY A 7 -4.51 -4.21 -11.37
CA GLY A 7 -4.14 -5.36 -12.22
C GLY A 7 -5.32 -6.11 -12.82
N TYR A 8 -6.32 -5.37 -13.34
CA TYR A 8 -7.44 -5.94 -14.07
C TYR A 8 -7.20 -5.91 -15.57
N TYR A 9 -7.54 -7.00 -16.24
CA TYR A 9 -7.41 -7.18 -17.68
C TYR A 9 -8.75 -7.50 -18.32
N LYS A 10 -8.96 -7.00 -19.53
CA LYS A 10 -10.26 -7.06 -20.22
C LYS A 10 -10.84 -8.46 -20.33
N ASN A 11 -10.03 -9.45 -20.67
CA ASN A 11 -10.48 -10.81 -20.92
C ASN A 11 -10.10 -11.77 -19.78
N GLY A 12 -8.95 -11.56 -19.15
CA GLY A 12 -8.38 -12.45 -18.15
C GLY A 12 -8.72 -12.09 -16.70
N ILE A 13 -9.45 -11.00 -16.47
CA ILE A 13 -9.80 -10.45 -15.16
C ILE A 13 -8.54 -10.13 -14.34
N TYR A 14 -7.95 -11.11 -13.68
CA TYR A 14 -6.72 -10.94 -12.87
C TYR A 14 -5.43 -11.34 -13.59
N THR A 15 -5.53 -11.92 -14.78
CA THR A 15 -4.39 -12.46 -15.53
C THR A 15 -4.34 -11.83 -16.92
N ALA A 16 -3.20 -11.25 -17.29
CA ALA A 16 -2.97 -10.78 -18.65
C ALA A 16 -2.91 -11.95 -19.62
N GLU A 17 -3.56 -11.83 -20.77
CA GLU A 17 -3.49 -12.83 -21.82
C GLU A 17 -2.11 -12.89 -22.47
N THR A 18 -1.48 -11.73 -22.61
CA THR A 18 -0.19 -11.58 -23.31
C THR A 18 0.78 -10.68 -22.55
N ASP A 19 2.07 -10.80 -22.87
CA ASP A 19 3.10 -9.90 -22.40
C ASP A 19 2.90 -8.47 -22.91
N GLU A 20 2.29 -8.30 -24.07
CA GLU A 20 1.97 -7.01 -24.66
C GLU A 20 0.94 -6.24 -23.83
N GLU A 21 -0.03 -6.91 -23.21
CA GLU A 21 -0.97 -6.28 -22.28
C GLU A 21 -0.23 -5.72 -21.05
N LEU A 22 0.67 -6.51 -20.46
CA LEU A 22 1.48 -6.09 -19.31
C LEU A 22 2.33 -4.86 -19.64
N LYS A 23 3.00 -4.88 -20.80
CA LYS A 23 3.81 -3.74 -21.28
C LYS A 23 2.96 -2.51 -21.56
N ARG A 24 1.78 -2.71 -22.13
CA ARG A 24 0.89 -1.62 -22.52
C ARG A 24 0.45 -0.80 -21.29
N ASP A 25 0.14 -1.43 -20.18
CA ASP A 25 -0.26 -0.74 -18.95
C ASP A 25 0.87 0.17 -18.46
N ILE A 26 2.11 -0.32 -18.46
CA ILE A 26 3.30 0.48 -18.11
C ILE A 26 3.50 1.63 -19.10
N ILE A 27 3.36 1.38 -20.40
CA ILE A 27 3.52 2.43 -21.44
C ILE A 27 2.48 3.52 -21.24
N LEU A 28 1.21 3.17 -21.15
CA LEU A 28 0.10 4.12 -20.97
C LEU A 28 0.26 4.94 -19.70
N SER A 29 0.68 4.29 -18.60
CA SER A 29 0.96 4.97 -17.34
C SER A 29 2.07 6.01 -17.49
N LYS A 30 3.18 5.64 -18.17
CA LYS A 30 4.30 6.56 -18.42
C LYS A 30 3.92 7.70 -19.38
N GLU A 31 3.15 7.44 -20.41
CA GLU A 31 2.61 8.45 -21.33
C GLU A 31 1.69 9.44 -20.61
N ALA A 32 0.94 8.98 -19.61
CA ALA A 32 0.12 9.82 -18.74
C ALA A 32 0.93 10.63 -17.69
N GLY A 33 2.28 10.48 -17.68
CA GLY A 33 3.18 11.21 -16.80
C GLY A 33 3.44 10.57 -15.44
N PHE A 34 3.05 9.30 -15.25
CA PHE A 34 3.42 8.52 -14.08
C PHE A 34 4.76 7.81 -14.31
N ASN A 35 5.53 7.63 -13.26
CA ASN A 35 6.81 6.90 -13.30
C ASN A 35 6.78 5.63 -12.44
N GLY A 36 5.62 5.23 -11.96
CA GLY A 36 5.43 4.04 -11.14
C GLY A 36 3.99 3.79 -10.76
N ALA A 37 3.77 2.71 -10.02
CA ALA A 37 2.48 2.31 -9.48
C ALA A 37 2.57 1.79 -8.06
N ARG A 38 1.47 1.93 -7.32
CA ARG A 38 1.16 1.09 -6.19
C ARG A 38 0.33 -0.08 -6.70
N LEU A 39 0.83 -1.31 -6.52
CA LEU A 39 0.19 -2.54 -7.02
C LEU A 39 -0.89 -2.99 -6.04
N HIS A 40 -2.05 -2.31 -6.12
CA HIS A 40 -3.07 -2.30 -5.08
C HIS A 40 -3.75 -3.66 -4.89
N GLN A 41 -3.67 -4.17 -3.67
CA GLN A 41 -4.36 -5.38 -3.20
C GLN A 41 -4.18 -6.62 -4.09
N LYS A 42 -2.99 -6.74 -4.71
CA LYS A 42 -2.67 -7.88 -5.57
C LYS A 42 -1.17 -8.15 -5.59
N ILE A 43 -0.79 -9.40 -5.42
CA ILE A 43 0.57 -9.86 -5.73
C ILE A 43 0.64 -10.06 -7.24
N PHE A 44 1.28 -9.12 -7.93
CA PHE A 44 1.36 -9.13 -9.39
C PHE A 44 2.22 -10.29 -9.91
N GLU A 45 1.99 -10.66 -11.16
CA GLU A 45 2.73 -11.73 -11.80
C GLU A 45 4.20 -11.32 -12.09
N PRO A 46 5.16 -12.24 -11.99
CA PRO A 46 6.58 -11.93 -12.18
C PRO A 46 6.89 -11.32 -13.54
N ARG A 47 6.14 -11.64 -14.59
CA ARG A 47 6.30 -11.06 -15.93
C ARG A 47 6.04 -9.54 -15.93
N PHE A 48 5.05 -9.07 -15.17
CA PHE A 48 4.80 -7.63 -15.00
C PHE A 48 5.99 -6.95 -14.35
N LEU A 49 6.50 -7.52 -13.25
CA LEU A 49 7.67 -6.99 -12.55
C LEU A 49 8.93 -6.99 -13.45
N TYR A 50 9.13 -8.02 -14.26
CA TYR A 50 10.19 -8.04 -15.26
C TYR A 50 10.08 -6.86 -16.24
N HIS A 51 8.88 -6.54 -16.72
CA HIS A 51 8.68 -5.39 -17.59
C HIS A 51 8.87 -4.06 -16.84
N CYS A 52 8.47 -3.97 -15.58
CA CYS A 52 8.79 -2.83 -14.72
C CYS A 52 10.31 -2.59 -14.64
N ASP A 53 11.08 -3.65 -14.36
CA ASP A 53 12.54 -3.59 -14.32
C ASP A 53 13.13 -3.10 -15.65
N LYS A 54 12.69 -3.67 -16.77
CA LYS A 54 13.19 -3.33 -18.11
C LYS A 54 12.85 -1.91 -18.55
N MET A 55 11.72 -1.40 -18.09
CA MET A 55 11.19 -0.10 -18.53
C MET A 55 11.43 1.02 -17.51
N GLY A 56 12.09 0.73 -16.38
CA GLY A 56 12.33 1.69 -15.31
C GLY A 56 11.03 2.23 -14.71
N TYR A 57 10.08 1.35 -14.40
CA TYR A 57 8.79 1.66 -13.81
C TYR A 57 8.78 1.22 -12.36
N LEU A 58 8.70 2.17 -11.43
CA LEU A 58 8.84 1.93 -10.00
C LEU A 58 7.54 1.45 -9.38
N VAL A 59 7.60 0.43 -8.51
CA VAL A 59 6.38 -0.14 -7.92
C VAL A 59 6.49 -0.38 -6.43
N PHE A 60 5.37 -0.21 -5.72
CA PHE A 60 5.17 -0.76 -4.38
C PHE A 60 4.50 -2.12 -4.51
N GLY A 61 5.14 -3.17 -3.98
CA GLY A 61 4.57 -4.50 -3.90
C GLY A 61 3.57 -4.59 -2.74
N GLU A 62 2.36 -5.07 -3.01
CA GLU A 62 1.29 -5.12 -2.02
C GLU A 62 0.64 -6.49 -1.97
N SER A 63 0.11 -6.87 -0.80
CA SER A 63 -0.67 -8.09 -0.64
C SER A 63 -2.17 -7.81 -0.75
N ALA A 64 -2.95 -8.84 -1.01
CA ALA A 64 -4.40 -8.77 -1.08
C ALA A 64 -4.99 -9.05 0.30
N ASN A 65 -5.52 -8.03 0.98
CA ASN A 65 -6.15 -8.20 2.29
C ASN A 65 -7.68 -8.01 2.28
N ALA A 66 -8.30 -7.89 1.13
CA ALA A 66 -9.76 -7.86 1.03
C ALA A 66 -10.34 -9.15 1.65
N HIS A 67 -11.31 -8.98 2.56
CA HIS A 67 -11.90 -10.06 3.35
C HIS A 67 -10.95 -10.78 4.34
N LEU A 68 -9.76 -10.26 4.59
CA LEU A 68 -8.90 -10.72 5.68
C LEU A 68 -9.45 -10.21 7.01
N TYR A 69 -9.59 -11.10 7.99
CA TYR A 69 -10.03 -10.75 9.33
C TYR A 69 -8.82 -10.39 10.21
N TYR A 70 -8.26 -9.21 9.99
CA TYR A 70 -7.05 -8.71 10.67
C TYR A 70 -7.23 -8.41 12.17
N TRP A 71 -8.41 -8.66 12.71
CA TRP A 71 -8.69 -8.71 14.16
C TRP A 71 -8.57 -10.12 14.75
N ASP A 72 -8.54 -11.16 13.89
CA ASP A 72 -8.44 -12.56 14.29
C ASP A 72 -7.02 -13.09 14.05
N MET A 73 -6.27 -13.32 15.13
CA MET A 73 -4.90 -13.82 15.09
C MET A 73 -4.76 -15.20 14.41
N ASN A 74 -5.84 -15.98 14.30
CA ASN A 74 -5.80 -17.24 13.54
C ASN A 74 -5.57 -17.03 12.02
N GLN A 75 -5.90 -15.85 11.52
CA GLN A 75 -5.65 -15.49 10.13
C GLN A 75 -4.19 -15.12 9.85
N LEU A 76 -3.41 -14.81 10.90
CA LEU A 76 -2.04 -14.30 10.72
C LEU A 76 -1.12 -15.32 10.05
N ALA A 77 -1.08 -16.56 10.55
CA ALA A 77 -0.11 -17.55 10.07
C ALA A 77 -0.26 -17.89 8.58
N PRO A 78 -1.45 -18.19 8.04
CA PRO A 78 -1.61 -18.46 6.61
C PRO A 78 -1.29 -17.22 5.76
N PHE A 79 -1.75 -16.03 6.15
CA PHE A 79 -1.50 -14.79 5.42
C PHE A 79 -0.01 -14.43 5.41
N LEU A 80 0.65 -14.53 6.57
CA LEU A 80 2.08 -14.26 6.71
C LEU A 80 2.93 -15.18 5.83
N LEU A 81 2.59 -16.46 5.77
CA LEU A 81 3.31 -17.43 4.94
C LEU A 81 3.21 -17.09 3.44
N GLU A 82 2.04 -16.68 2.99
CA GLU A 82 1.81 -16.27 1.60
C GLU A 82 2.59 -14.99 1.29
N TRP A 83 2.52 -13.99 2.18
CA TRP A 83 3.24 -12.74 2.03
C TRP A 83 4.76 -12.93 1.99
N GLN A 84 5.31 -13.75 2.89
CA GLN A 84 6.73 -14.09 2.89
C GLN A 84 7.18 -14.76 1.59
N ARG A 85 6.34 -15.64 1.02
CA ARG A 85 6.62 -16.27 -0.29
C ARG A 85 6.63 -15.26 -1.42
N ALA A 86 5.73 -14.27 -1.39
CA ALA A 86 5.71 -13.19 -2.35
C ALA A 86 6.99 -12.35 -2.28
N ILE A 87 7.38 -11.89 -1.10
CA ILE A 87 8.63 -11.13 -0.91
C ILE A 87 9.83 -11.95 -1.41
N LYS A 88 9.93 -13.21 -1.00
CA LYS A 88 11.04 -14.08 -1.42
C LYS A 88 11.11 -14.27 -2.95
N ARG A 89 9.95 -14.39 -3.60
CA ARG A 89 9.87 -14.50 -5.07
C ARG A 89 10.38 -13.24 -5.74
N ASP A 90 9.94 -12.08 -5.23
CA ASP A 90 10.06 -10.80 -5.92
C ASP A 90 11.23 -9.94 -5.42
N PHE A 91 11.97 -10.40 -4.42
CA PHE A 91 13.06 -9.67 -3.76
C PHE A 91 14.08 -9.07 -4.74
N ASN A 92 14.40 -9.79 -5.81
CA ASN A 92 15.44 -9.39 -6.77
C ASN A 92 14.95 -8.42 -7.88
N HIS A 93 13.69 -8.00 -7.85
CA HIS A 93 13.19 -7.00 -8.80
C HIS A 93 13.60 -5.58 -8.36
N PRO A 94 14.50 -4.88 -9.10
CA PRO A 94 14.95 -3.55 -8.73
C PRO A 94 13.86 -2.48 -8.91
N SER A 95 12.80 -2.76 -9.64
CA SER A 95 11.63 -1.89 -9.78
C SER A 95 10.82 -1.77 -8.50
N ILE A 96 10.87 -2.77 -7.61
CA ILE A 96 10.17 -2.70 -6.33
C ILE A 96 10.92 -1.75 -5.40
N ILE A 97 10.26 -0.68 -5.00
CA ILE A 97 10.82 0.36 -4.15
C ILE A 97 10.30 0.33 -2.70
N GLY A 98 9.32 -0.48 -2.41
CA GLY A 98 8.76 -0.67 -1.08
C GLY A 98 7.71 -1.76 -1.03
N TRP A 99 7.33 -2.14 0.18
CA TRP A 99 6.37 -3.19 0.49
C TRP A 99 5.17 -2.66 1.27
N CYS A 100 3.99 -3.18 1.00
CA CYS A 100 2.76 -2.84 1.69
C CYS A 100 1.95 -4.12 1.98
N PRO A 101 2.07 -4.73 3.17
CA PRO A 101 1.32 -5.95 3.48
C PRO A 101 -0.18 -5.75 3.59
N LEU A 102 -0.65 -4.57 3.98
CA LEU A 102 -2.07 -4.30 4.24
C LEU A 102 -2.51 -2.95 3.67
N ASN A 103 -3.73 -2.93 3.16
CA ASN A 103 -4.45 -1.73 2.76
C ASN A 103 -5.70 -1.55 3.63
N GLU A 104 -5.91 -0.34 4.13
CA GLU A 104 -7.15 0.11 4.79
C GLU A 104 -7.79 -0.92 5.73
N THR A 105 -7.24 -1.05 6.91
CA THR A 105 -7.75 -1.96 7.95
C THR A 105 -8.89 -1.30 8.73
N TRP A 106 -10.02 -1.08 8.06
CA TRP A 106 -11.20 -0.44 8.64
C TRP A 106 -11.86 -1.30 9.72
N ASP A 107 -12.51 -0.64 10.66
CA ASP A 107 -13.41 -1.33 11.60
C ASP A 107 -14.56 -2.00 10.85
N TRP A 108 -14.80 -3.24 11.15
CA TRP A 108 -15.87 -4.02 10.56
C TRP A 108 -16.69 -4.73 11.64
N ASP A 109 -18.00 -4.53 11.63
CA ASP A 109 -18.92 -5.16 12.59
C ASP A 109 -18.48 -4.97 14.06
N ASN A 110 -18.13 -3.73 14.42
CA ASN A 110 -17.57 -3.34 15.73
C ASN A 110 -16.26 -4.06 16.11
N LYS A 111 -15.55 -4.63 15.16
CA LYS A 111 -14.23 -5.22 15.37
C LYS A 111 -13.16 -4.30 14.82
N HIS A 112 -12.24 -3.94 15.68
CA HIS A 112 -11.05 -3.17 15.35
C HIS A 112 -9.90 -4.12 14.98
N GLN A 113 -8.94 -3.64 14.17
CA GLN A 113 -7.72 -4.40 13.86
C GLN A 113 -6.99 -4.82 15.13
N ASN A 114 -6.31 -5.95 15.07
CA ASN A 114 -5.37 -6.33 16.10
C ASN A 114 -3.99 -5.73 15.76
N ASP A 115 -3.52 -4.81 16.57
CA ASP A 115 -2.24 -4.11 16.35
C ASP A 115 -1.05 -5.06 16.29
N ASP A 116 -1.07 -6.17 17.02
CA ASP A 116 0.01 -7.16 16.97
C ASP A 116 0.00 -7.95 15.65
N PHE A 117 -1.16 -8.07 14.99
CA PHE A 117 -1.25 -8.59 13.63
C PHE A 117 -0.46 -7.70 12.66
N ILE A 118 -0.66 -6.38 12.76
CA ILE A 118 0.04 -5.40 11.93
C ILE A 118 1.56 -5.43 12.21
N ARG A 119 1.94 -5.39 13.50
CA ARG A 119 3.36 -5.47 13.91
C ARG A 119 4.04 -6.73 13.39
N ALA A 120 3.38 -7.88 13.49
CA ALA A 120 3.94 -9.15 13.01
C ALA A 120 4.22 -9.12 11.51
N LEU A 121 3.31 -8.56 10.70
CA LEU A 121 3.50 -8.41 9.26
C LEU A 121 4.62 -7.44 8.92
N TYR A 122 4.66 -6.28 9.57
CA TYR A 122 5.70 -5.27 9.37
C TYR A 122 7.08 -5.85 9.70
N TYR A 123 7.27 -6.37 10.91
CA TYR A 123 8.58 -6.88 11.33
C TYR A 123 9.02 -8.11 10.53
N SER A 124 8.09 -8.95 10.11
CA SER A 124 8.41 -10.06 9.20
C SER A 124 8.87 -9.55 7.83
N THR A 125 8.22 -8.53 7.29
CA THR A 125 8.63 -7.88 6.03
C THR A 125 10.04 -7.30 6.16
N LYS A 126 10.31 -6.55 7.22
CA LYS A 126 11.64 -5.97 7.50
C LYS A 126 12.71 -7.02 7.74
N ALA A 127 12.37 -8.16 8.36
CA ALA A 127 13.31 -9.27 8.54
C ALA A 127 13.69 -9.95 7.22
N MET A 128 12.79 -9.95 6.24
CA MET A 128 13.05 -10.52 4.92
C MET A 128 13.73 -9.52 3.97
N ASP A 129 13.41 -8.24 4.09
CA ASP A 129 14.02 -7.17 3.29
C ASP A 129 14.29 -5.93 4.14
N THR A 130 15.55 -5.80 4.55
CA THR A 130 16.05 -4.65 5.33
C THR A 130 16.36 -3.44 4.46
N THR A 131 16.30 -3.56 3.13
CA THR A 131 16.77 -2.53 2.19
C THR A 131 15.67 -1.62 1.72
N ARG A 132 14.41 -2.08 1.74
CA ARG A 132 13.26 -1.33 1.26
C ARG A 132 12.36 -0.91 2.42
N PRO A 133 11.69 0.25 2.29
CA PRO A 133 10.68 0.66 3.26
C PRO A 133 9.46 -0.25 3.20
N CYS A 134 8.77 -0.35 4.36
CA CYS A 134 7.52 -1.06 4.51
C CYS A 134 6.45 -0.10 5.05
N ILE A 135 5.32 -0.02 4.35
CA ILE A 135 4.11 0.64 4.83
C ILE A 135 3.31 -0.44 5.57
N GLY A 136 3.18 -0.32 6.88
CA GLY A 136 2.54 -1.37 7.71
C GLY A 136 1.08 -1.60 7.34
N THR A 137 0.31 -0.51 7.26
CA THR A 137 -1.07 -0.45 6.77
C THR A 137 -1.23 0.83 5.99
N SER A 138 -1.52 0.76 4.71
CA SER A 138 -1.71 1.94 3.88
C SER A 138 -3.06 2.60 4.14
N GLY A 139 -3.04 3.92 4.36
CA GLY A 139 -4.20 4.79 4.33
C GLY A 139 -4.93 5.02 5.64
N ASN A 140 -4.86 4.12 6.62
CA ASN A 140 -5.49 4.32 7.93
C ASN A 140 -4.81 3.49 9.03
N TYR A 141 -5.25 3.61 10.26
CA TYR A 141 -4.86 2.85 11.47
C TYR A 141 -3.44 2.27 11.49
N GLN A 142 -2.45 3.11 11.11
CA GLN A 142 -1.05 2.69 11.11
C GLN A 142 -0.57 2.45 12.54
N VAL A 143 0.15 1.35 12.76
CA VAL A 143 0.70 0.95 14.06
C VAL A 143 2.22 1.12 14.05
N VAL A 144 2.84 0.67 12.98
CA VAL A 144 4.29 0.75 12.72
C VAL A 144 4.50 0.83 11.21
N SER A 145 5.35 1.76 10.77
CA SER A 145 5.55 2.01 9.34
C SER A 145 6.84 2.76 9.11
N ASP A 146 7.55 2.51 8.01
CA ASP A 146 8.66 3.35 7.55
C ASP A 146 8.16 4.59 6.80
N ILE A 147 6.94 4.54 6.25
CA ILE A 147 6.31 5.62 5.51
C ILE A 147 4.90 5.80 6.07
N TYR A 148 4.60 7.02 6.50
CA TYR A 148 3.23 7.40 6.82
C TYR A 148 2.55 7.88 5.54
N ASP A 149 1.48 7.21 5.12
CA ASP A 149 0.68 7.58 3.98
C ASP A 149 -0.78 7.81 4.37
N LEU A 150 -1.47 8.57 3.56
CA LEU A 150 -2.86 8.95 3.76
C LEU A 150 -3.67 8.58 2.51
N HIS A 151 -4.88 8.07 2.73
CA HIS A 151 -5.88 7.96 1.67
C HIS A 151 -6.87 9.09 1.80
N ASP A 152 -6.98 9.87 0.76
CA ASP A 152 -7.91 10.98 0.69
C ASP A 152 -8.81 10.84 -0.53
N TYR A 153 -10.10 11.04 -0.33
CA TYR A 153 -11.12 10.90 -1.36
C TYR A 153 -11.79 12.24 -1.71
N LEU A 154 -11.10 13.36 -1.44
CA LEU A 154 -11.56 14.69 -1.79
C LEU A 154 -11.81 14.82 -3.29
N GLN A 155 -12.94 15.41 -3.65
CA GLN A 155 -13.40 15.49 -5.05
C GLN A 155 -13.15 16.88 -5.65
N THR A 156 -12.84 17.89 -4.84
CA THR A 156 -12.66 19.26 -5.32
C THR A 156 -11.25 19.76 -5.06
N LYS A 157 -10.78 20.64 -5.95
CA LYS A 157 -9.48 21.29 -5.81
C LYS A 157 -9.43 22.14 -4.54
N GLU A 158 -10.51 22.84 -4.23
CA GLU A 158 -10.61 23.77 -3.09
C GLU A 158 -10.46 23.03 -1.76
N GLU A 159 -11.08 21.87 -1.62
CA GLU A 159 -10.95 21.03 -0.42
C GLU A 159 -9.51 20.48 -0.29
N PHE A 160 -8.95 20.00 -1.40
CA PHE A 160 -7.57 19.50 -1.43
C PHE A 160 -6.56 20.58 -1.04
N GLU A 161 -6.66 21.79 -1.64
CA GLU A 161 -5.79 22.91 -1.34
C GLU A 161 -5.88 23.36 0.11
N LYS A 162 -7.06 23.32 0.70
CA LYS A 162 -7.29 23.70 2.10
C LYS A 162 -6.50 22.81 3.09
N ILE A 163 -6.26 21.56 2.74
CA ILE A 163 -5.49 20.63 3.59
C ILE A 163 -4.01 20.69 3.22
N TYR A 164 -3.70 20.46 1.94
CA TYR A 164 -2.35 20.10 1.49
C TYR A 164 -1.48 21.29 1.09
N LEU A 165 -2.04 22.51 0.98
CA LEU A 165 -1.26 23.73 0.81
C LEU A 165 -1.02 24.46 2.14
N ALA A 166 -1.13 23.76 3.26
CA ALA A 166 -0.74 24.31 4.55
C ALA A 166 0.77 24.62 4.59
N PRO A 167 1.19 25.70 5.30
CA PRO A 167 2.58 26.14 5.36
C PRO A 167 3.53 25.12 5.99
N THR A 168 3.04 24.28 6.88
CA THR A 168 3.84 23.27 7.58
C THR A 168 3.17 21.89 7.52
N VAL A 169 3.97 20.84 7.72
CA VAL A 169 3.46 19.45 7.78
C VAL A 169 2.53 19.27 8.98
N GLU A 170 2.83 19.92 10.10
CA GLU A 170 2.00 19.91 11.29
C GLU A 170 0.61 20.48 11.02
N GLU A 171 0.52 21.65 10.37
CA GLU A 171 -0.77 22.23 9.98
C GLU A 171 -1.52 21.40 8.96
N MET A 172 -0.81 20.76 8.03
CA MET A 172 -1.39 19.82 7.08
C MET A 172 -2.04 18.63 7.80
N CYS A 173 -1.32 18.03 8.75
CA CYS A 173 -1.84 16.93 9.56
C CYS A 173 -3.05 17.34 10.40
N GLU A 174 -3.00 18.54 11.03
CA GLU A 174 -4.13 19.08 11.78
C GLU A 174 -5.37 19.32 10.91
N ASN A 175 -5.18 19.81 9.69
CA ASN A 175 -6.28 20.05 8.76
C ASN A 175 -6.88 18.72 8.28
N TYR A 176 -6.04 17.73 7.99
CA TYR A 176 -6.48 16.38 7.66
C TYR A 176 -7.28 15.76 8.82
N ASP A 177 -6.76 15.84 10.04
CA ASP A 177 -7.41 15.31 11.24
C ASP A 177 -8.78 15.94 11.50
N LYS A 178 -8.91 17.26 11.29
CA LYS A 178 -10.18 17.99 11.45
C LYS A 178 -11.23 17.53 10.43
N MET A 179 -10.81 17.23 9.19
CA MET A 179 -11.72 16.74 8.16
C MET A 179 -12.07 15.26 8.31
N HIS A 180 -11.17 14.49 8.93
CA HIS A 180 -11.31 13.05 9.12
C HIS A 180 -11.33 12.69 10.61
N GLU A 181 -12.14 13.41 11.39
CA GLU A 181 -12.18 13.33 12.87
C GLU A 181 -12.37 11.89 13.40
N TRP A 182 -13.04 11.06 12.66
CA TRP A 182 -13.25 9.65 12.97
C TRP A 182 -11.97 8.79 12.82
N VAL A 183 -11.07 9.13 11.90
CA VAL A 183 -9.75 8.48 11.73
C VAL A 183 -8.83 8.96 12.85
N SER A 184 -8.77 10.26 13.10
CA SER A 184 -7.88 10.88 14.08
C SER A 184 -8.12 10.39 15.51
N LYS A 185 -9.34 9.96 15.84
CA LYS A 185 -9.67 9.40 17.15
C LYS A 185 -8.85 8.16 17.49
N TYR A 186 -8.52 7.33 16.50
CA TYR A 186 -7.73 6.11 16.67
C TYR A 186 -6.23 6.37 16.49
N GLN A 187 -5.84 7.29 15.61
CA GLN A 187 -4.44 7.63 15.38
C GLN A 187 -3.80 8.41 16.55
N LYS A 188 -4.58 9.14 17.34
CA LYS A 188 -4.08 9.86 18.54
C LYS A 188 -3.50 8.95 19.63
N SER A 189 -3.72 7.63 19.52
CA SER A 189 -3.11 6.66 20.43
C SER A 189 -1.71 6.22 20.00
N LEU A 190 -1.26 6.62 18.79
CA LEU A 190 0.07 6.29 18.29
C LEU A 190 1.10 7.27 18.87
N ASP A 191 2.05 6.75 19.61
CA ASP A 191 3.19 7.55 20.07
C ASP A 191 4.21 7.67 18.93
N PHE A 192 4.18 8.81 18.22
CA PHE A 192 5.09 9.12 17.10
C PHE A 192 6.58 9.14 17.51
N LYS A 193 6.90 8.92 18.79
CA LYS A 193 8.28 8.88 19.28
C LYS A 193 9.02 7.59 18.91
N ASP A 194 8.31 6.57 18.45
CA ASP A 194 8.88 5.26 18.11
C ASP A 194 8.97 5.03 16.59
N MET A 195 8.72 6.03 15.75
CA MET A 195 8.92 6.01 14.30
C MET A 195 10.25 6.62 13.87
#